data_a76b531e1148ea546b66003355f35bfb
#
_entry.id   a76b531e1148ea546b66003355f35bfb
#
_cell.length_a   1.000
_cell.length_b   1.000
_cell.length_c   1.000
_cell.angle_alpha   90.00
_cell.angle_beta   90.00
_cell.angle_gamma   90.00
#
_symmetry.space_group_name_H-M   'P 1'
#
loop_
_entity.id
_entity.type
_entity.pdbx_description
1 polymer ?
#
loop_
_entity_poly.entity_id
_entity_poly.type
_entity_poly.pdbx_seq_one_letter_code
_entity_poly.pdbx_strand_id
1 'polypeptide(L)'
;MAIFTRMANEGEKKWYERNGEYWECGVSQFDYTYDHDETCIVCSGVAEITCEGKTVRLEPGVLAVFPIGAACRWNVIQPVTKYFR
;
A
#
# COMPACT_ATOMS: atom_id res chain seq x y z
N MET A 1 5.88 12.98 -7.27
CA MET A 1 6.15 12.23 -6.04
C MET A 1 6.15 10.75 -6.32
N ALA A 2 7.19 10.07 -5.89
CA ALA A 2 7.33 8.65 -6.18
C ALA A 2 6.90 7.82 -4.98
N ILE A 3 6.16 6.72 -5.24
CA ILE A 3 5.90 5.71 -4.22
C ILE A 3 7.19 4.93 -4.00
N PHE A 4 7.56 4.70 -2.75
CA PHE A 4 8.70 3.86 -2.40
C PHE A 4 8.20 2.49 -1.97
N THR A 5 8.81 1.43 -2.49
CA THR A 5 8.47 0.05 -2.09
C THR A 5 9.73 -0.76 -1.81
N ARG A 6 9.63 -1.67 -0.86
CA ARG A 6 10.62 -2.70 -0.57
C ARG A 6 9.95 -3.84 0.21
N MET A 7 10.66 -4.95 0.38
CA MET A 7 10.14 -6.02 1.24
C MET A 7 10.32 -5.62 2.71
N ALA A 8 9.29 -5.87 3.51
CA ALA A 8 9.32 -5.64 4.95
C ALA A 8 10.06 -6.78 5.65
N ASN A 9 10.72 -6.48 6.77
CA ASN A 9 11.28 -7.51 7.64
C ASN A 9 10.25 -7.95 8.68
N GLU A 10 10.55 -9.03 9.42
CA GLU A 10 9.62 -9.59 10.40
C GLU A 10 9.30 -8.64 11.56
N GLY A 11 10.26 -7.84 11.99
CA GLY A 11 10.05 -6.85 13.04
C GLY A 11 9.07 -5.78 12.60
N GLU A 12 9.20 -5.31 11.37
CA GLU A 12 8.30 -4.30 10.80
C GLU A 12 6.88 -4.86 10.68
N LYS A 13 6.73 -6.09 10.20
CA LYS A 13 5.42 -6.73 10.09
C LYS A 13 4.71 -6.79 11.44
N LYS A 14 5.42 -7.21 12.48
CA LYS A 14 4.87 -7.29 13.84
C LYS A 14 4.49 -5.91 14.38
N TRP A 15 5.34 -4.91 14.13
CA TRP A 15 5.09 -3.56 14.60
C TRP A 15 3.81 -2.99 13.98
N TYR A 16 3.63 -3.16 12.65
CA TYR A 16 2.44 -2.67 11.96
C TYR A 16 1.18 -3.43 12.33
N GLU A 17 1.27 -4.73 12.59
CA GLU A 17 0.14 -5.51 13.10
C GLU A 17 -0.35 -4.98 14.46
N ARG A 18 0.56 -4.48 15.29
CA ARG A 18 0.23 -3.95 16.62
C ARG A 18 -0.23 -2.50 16.61
N ASN A 19 0.38 -1.68 15.76
CA ASN A 19 0.26 -0.22 15.82
C ASN A 19 -0.46 0.38 14.61
N GLY A 20 -0.56 -0.35 13.51
CA GLY A 20 -1.20 0.12 12.30
C GLY A 20 -2.71 -0.11 12.31
N GLU A 21 -3.38 0.51 11.35
CA GLU A 21 -4.78 0.27 11.09
C GLU A 21 -4.94 -0.81 10.03
N TYR A 22 -5.90 -1.70 10.24
CA TYR A 22 -6.22 -2.75 9.28
C TYR A 22 -7.15 -2.20 8.19
N TRP A 23 -6.84 -2.57 6.95
CA TRP A 23 -7.63 -2.17 5.79
C TRP A 23 -7.74 -3.34 4.83
N GLU A 24 -8.91 -3.51 4.25
CA GLU A 24 -9.12 -4.51 3.21
C GLU A 24 -9.96 -3.96 2.08
N CYS A 25 -9.72 -4.45 0.87
CA CYS A 25 -10.41 -4.00 -0.33
C CYS A 25 -10.52 -5.15 -1.33
N GLY A 26 -11.71 -5.33 -1.87
CA GLY A 26 -11.96 -6.29 -2.92
C GLY A 26 -11.46 -5.81 -4.27
N VAL A 27 -11.55 -6.67 -5.29
CA VAL A 27 -11.19 -6.35 -6.67
C VAL A 27 -11.94 -5.10 -7.12
N SER A 28 -11.18 -4.07 -7.51
CA SER A 28 -11.74 -2.76 -7.84
C SER A 28 -10.67 -1.85 -8.44
N GLN A 29 -11.11 -0.72 -8.97
CA GLN A 29 -10.24 0.35 -9.44
C GLN A 29 -10.76 1.66 -8.89
N PHE A 30 -9.86 2.49 -8.37
CA PHE A 30 -10.24 3.79 -7.81
C PHE A 30 -9.04 4.72 -7.75
N ASP A 31 -9.34 6.01 -7.69
CA ASP A 31 -8.32 7.05 -7.48
C ASP A 31 -8.29 7.44 -6.01
N TYR A 32 -7.10 7.69 -5.50
CA TYR A 32 -6.93 8.16 -4.14
C TYR A 32 -5.76 9.13 -4.05
N THR A 33 -6.00 10.29 -3.45
CA THR A 33 -4.95 11.27 -3.19
C THR A 33 -4.66 11.29 -1.70
N TYR A 34 -3.38 11.10 -1.36
CA TYR A 34 -2.94 11.02 0.04
C TYR A 34 -2.87 12.42 0.65
N ASP A 35 -3.55 12.63 1.77
CA ASP A 35 -3.55 13.89 2.50
C ASP A 35 -2.55 13.89 3.68
N HIS A 36 -1.83 12.80 3.84
CA HIS A 36 -0.76 12.63 4.83
C HIS A 36 0.21 11.57 4.32
N ASP A 37 1.40 11.49 4.91
CA ASP A 37 2.32 10.41 4.60
C ASP A 37 1.75 9.11 5.15
N GLU A 38 1.74 8.08 4.33
CA GLU A 38 1.24 6.76 4.75
C GLU A 38 2.27 5.69 4.44
N THR A 39 2.52 4.81 5.40
CA THR A 39 3.30 3.59 5.19
C THR A 39 2.40 2.40 5.43
N CYS A 40 2.43 1.43 4.54
CA CYS A 40 1.65 0.20 4.71
C CYS A 40 2.50 -1.03 4.47
N ILE A 41 2.04 -2.16 5.03
CA ILE A 41 2.59 -3.49 4.75
C ILE A 41 1.45 -4.36 4.28
N VAL A 42 1.62 -4.95 3.10
CA VAL A 42 0.60 -5.82 2.50
C VAL A 42 0.66 -7.19 3.15
N CYS A 43 -0.49 -7.68 3.61
CA CYS A 43 -0.61 -9.01 4.22
C CYS A 43 -1.02 -10.05 3.19
N SER A 44 -1.97 -9.72 2.31
CA SER A 44 -2.47 -10.64 1.29
C SER A 44 -2.97 -9.88 0.08
N GLY A 45 -3.11 -10.58 -1.03
CA GLY A 45 -3.65 -10.02 -2.26
C GLY A 45 -2.60 -9.34 -3.12
N VAL A 46 -3.07 -8.77 -4.23
CA VAL A 46 -2.23 -8.12 -5.24
C VAL A 46 -2.92 -6.85 -5.72
N ALA A 47 -2.17 -5.76 -5.80
CA ALA A 47 -2.63 -4.52 -6.40
C ALA A 47 -1.52 -3.87 -7.20
N GLU A 48 -1.90 -3.11 -8.21
CA GLU A 48 -0.98 -2.26 -8.96
C GLU A 48 -1.39 -0.82 -8.72
N ILE A 49 -0.41 0.01 -8.37
CA ILE A 49 -0.65 1.42 -8.04
C ILE A 49 0.13 2.27 -9.01
N THR A 50 -0.56 3.14 -9.73
CA THR A 50 0.06 4.08 -10.65
C THR A 50 0.00 5.48 -10.07
N CYS A 51 1.16 6.13 -9.98
CA CYS A 51 1.28 7.49 -9.49
C CYS A 51 2.28 8.22 -10.36
N GLU A 52 1.85 9.34 -10.96
CA GLU A 52 2.70 10.15 -11.85
C GLU A 52 3.40 9.34 -12.95
N GLY A 53 2.65 8.45 -13.59
CA GLY A 53 3.16 7.64 -14.69
C GLY A 53 4.01 6.43 -14.30
N LYS A 54 4.27 6.25 -13.00
CA LYS A 54 4.98 5.07 -12.49
C LYS A 54 4.02 4.11 -11.85
N THR A 55 4.20 2.81 -12.14
CA THR A 55 3.38 1.74 -11.56
C THR A 55 4.24 0.88 -10.66
N VAL A 56 3.77 0.63 -9.45
CA VAL A 56 4.36 -0.32 -8.52
C VAL A 56 3.37 -1.45 -8.25
N ARG A 57 3.91 -2.62 -7.94
CA ARG A 57 3.09 -3.80 -7.61
C ARG A 57 3.17 -4.07 -6.12
N LEU A 58 2.01 -4.19 -5.49
CA LEU A 58 1.89 -4.57 -4.09
C LEU A 58 1.52 -6.04 -3.99
N GLU A 59 2.31 -6.79 -3.23
CA GLU A 59 2.16 -8.21 -2.99
C GLU A 59 2.40 -8.49 -1.50
N PRO A 60 2.06 -9.68 -0.99
CA PRO A 60 2.30 -10.00 0.42
C PRO A 60 3.74 -9.76 0.83
N GLY A 61 3.93 -9.03 1.91
CA GLY A 61 5.24 -8.69 2.46
C GLY A 61 5.83 -7.38 1.97
N VAL A 62 5.23 -6.74 0.97
CA VAL A 62 5.71 -5.44 0.47
C VAL A 62 5.36 -4.33 1.45
N LEU A 63 6.37 -3.52 1.78
CA LEU A 63 6.19 -2.25 2.48
C LEU A 63 6.16 -1.15 1.43
N ALA A 64 5.15 -0.29 1.49
CA ALA A 64 5.00 0.82 0.56
C ALA A 64 4.85 2.13 1.32
N VAL A 65 5.52 3.17 0.84
CA VAL A 65 5.42 4.52 1.39
C VAL A 65 4.80 5.43 0.36
N PHE A 66 3.69 6.07 0.75
CA PHE A 66 2.96 7.03 -0.08
C PHE A 66 3.14 8.41 0.54
N PRO A 67 3.86 9.32 -0.11
CA PRO A 67 4.03 10.66 0.44
C PRO A 67 2.76 11.49 0.32
N ILE A 68 2.60 12.45 1.22
CA ILE A 68 1.49 13.41 1.15
C ILE A 68 1.44 14.07 -0.22
N GLY A 69 0.24 14.19 -0.77
CA GLY A 69 0.01 14.78 -2.09
C GLY A 69 0.09 13.78 -3.24
N ALA A 70 0.50 12.53 -2.99
CA ALA A 70 0.54 11.51 -4.05
C ALA A 70 -0.87 11.21 -4.54
N ALA A 71 -1.11 11.47 -5.83
CA ALA A 71 -2.37 11.15 -6.48
C ALA A 71 -2.19 9.82 -7.22
N CYS A 72 -2.84 8.78 -6.71
CA CYS A 72 -2.63 7.42 -7.16
C CYS A 72 -3.88 6.80 -7.75
N ARG A 73 -3.68 5.96 -8.75
CA ARG A 73 -4.71 5.08 -9.28
C ARG A 73 -4.45 3.67 -8.77
N TRP A 74 -5.39 3.16 -8.01
CA TRP A 74 -5.35 1.80 -7.49
C TRP A 74 -6.06 0.83 -8.43
N ASN A 75 -5.42 -0.28 -8.72
CA ASN A 75 -6.02 -1.41 -9.42
C ASN A 75 -5.83 -2.64 -8.55
N VAL A 76 -6.86 -3.02 -7.80
CA VAL A 76 -6.84 -4.20 -6.94
C VAL A 76 -7.17 -5.42 -7.81
N ILE A 77 -6.17 -6.27 -8.03
CA ILE A 77 -6.26 -7.44 -8.91
C ILE A 77 -6.78 -8.65 -8.14
N GLN A 78 -6.31 -8.84 -6.91
CA GLN A 78 -6.80 -9.84 -5.95
C GLN A 78 -7.10 -9.11 -4.65
N PRO A 79 -8.14 -9.51 -3.91
CA PRO A 79 -8.49 -8.80 -2.67
C PRO A 79 -7.29 -8.58 -1.77
N VAL A 80 -7.06 -7.31 -1.40
CA VAL A 80 -5.89 -6.89 -0.64
C VAL A 80 -6.25 -6.68 0.81
N THR A 81 -5.38 -7.15 1.72
CA THR A 81 -5.39 -6.76 3.12
C THR A 81 -4.04 -6.14 3.46
N LYS A 82 -4.06 -5.10 4.27
CA LYS A 82 -2.84 -4.42 4.70
C LYS A 82 -3.03 -3.78 6.07
N TYR A 83 -1.91 -3.54 6.75
CA TYR A 83 -1.85 -2.65 7.90
C TYR A 83 -1.15 -1.36 7.47
N PHE A 84 -1.67 -0.22 7.89
CA PHE A 84 -1.08 1.07 7.53
C PHE A 84 -1.03 2.03 8.72
N ARG A 85 -0.17 3.01 8.56
CA ARG A 85 -0.07 4.10 9.53
C ARG A 85 0.43 5.38 8.88
#